data_24da817d8e4918ba9ad3fcb1bed91c8e
#
_entry.id   24da817d8e4918ba9ad3fcb1bed91c8e
#
_cell.length_a   1.000
_cell.length_b   1.000
_cell.length_c   1.000
_cell.angle_alpha   90.00
_cell.angle_beta   90.00
_cell.angle_gamma   90.00
#
_symmetry.space_group_name_H-M   'P 1'
#
loop_
_entity.id
_entity.type
_entity.pdbx_description
1 polymer ?
#
loop_
_entity_poly.entity_id
_entity_poly.type
_entity_poly.pdbx_seq_one_letter_code
_entity_poly.pdbx_strand_id
1 'polypeptide(L)'
;ASYSLGTDVIDILSVVVRRDSTDISAERLSRSGFLNIPNKTTQARPNQFFLDRQITPVLNVWPTPDNSTDVIIYDALTRIDDAGEYTNTVELPFRFFPCLAAGLAYYISVKKAPQKTPLLKTIYEEEFERAANEDRDRASFNITPNYMYFRT
;
A
#
# COMPACT_ATOMS: atom_id res chain seq x y z
N ALA A 1 -16.47 -6.12 12.06
CA ALA A 1 -15.94 -7.42 11.60
C ALA A 1 -14.45 -7.29 11.37
N SER A 2 -13.72 -8.42 11.45
CA SER A 2 -12.26 -8.47 11.31
C SER A 2 -11.88 -9.56 10.31
N TYR A 3 -10.95 -9.25 9.42
CA TYR A 3 -10.48 -10.14 8.36
C TYR A 3 -8.96 -10.20 8.40
N SER A 4 -8.40 -11.39 8.51
CA SER A 4 -6.95 -11.60 8.42
C SER A 4 -6.53 -11.51 6.95
N LEU A 5 -5.47 -10.75 6.69
CA LEU A 5 -4.88 -10.57 5.36
C LEU A 5 -3.64 -11.44 5.21
N GLY A 6 -3.10 -11.51 4.00
CA GLY A 6 -1.80 -12.15 3.75
C GLY A 6 -0.67 -11.45 4.50
N THR A 7 0.36 -12.22 4.87
CA THR A 7 1.55 -11.71 5.58
C THR A 7 2.43 -10.81 4.71
N ASP A 8 2.18 -10.81 3.41
CA ASP A 8 2.80 -9.95 2.39
C ASP A 8 2.23 -8.53 2.37
N VAL A 9 1.02 -8.32 2.92
CA VAL A 9 0.37 -7.01 2.96
C VAL A 9 1.04 -6.09 3.97
N ILE A 10 1.59 -4.97 3.48
CA ILE A 10 2.22 -3.93 4.31
C ILE A 10 1.19 -2.89 4.77
N ASP A 11 0.36 -2.42 3.84
CA ASP A 11 -0.66 -1.39 4.09
C ASP A 11 -1.84 -1.54 3.13
N ILE A 12 -2.97 -0.93 3.49
CA ILE A 12 -4.13 -0.78 2.62
C ILE A 12 -4.28 0.69 2.29
N LEU A 13 -4.30 1.02 1.00
CA LEU A 13 -4.40 2.39 0.51
C LEU A 13 -5.86 2.85 0.46
N SER A 14 -6.73 2.01 -0.07
CA SER A 14 -8.16 2.29 -0.19
C SER A 14 -9.00 1.03 0.03
N VAL A 15 -10.23 1.22 0.50
CA VAL A 15 -11.22 0.15 0.66
C VAL A 15 -12.55 0.61 0.08
N VAL A 16 -13.17 -0.27 -0.67
CA VAL A 16 -14.51 -0.08 -1.24
C VAL A 16 -15.38 -1.28 -0.86
N VAL A 17 -16.59 -1.01 -0.45
CA VAL A 17 -17.59 -2.05 -0.19
C VAL A 17 -18.60 -2.09 -1.32
N ARG A 18 -18.63 -3.21 -2.03
CA ARG A 18 -19.59 -3.46 -3.14
C ARG A 18 -20.82 -4.18 -2.63
N ARG A 19 -21.98 -3.58 -2.90
CA ARG A 19 -23.29 -4.17 -2.70
C ARG A 19 -24.14 -3.93 -3.95
N ASP A 20 -24.74 -4.98 -4.50
CA ASP A 20 -25.64 -4.88 -5.66
C ASP A 20 -25.06 -4.04 -6.82
N SER A 21 -23.78 -4.27 -7.17
CA SER A 21 -23.04 -3.53 -8.20
C SER A 21 -22.78 -2.06 -7.88
N THR A 22 -23.05 -1.59 -6.66
CA THR A 22 -22.77 -0.24 -6.21
C THR A 22 -21.58 -0.22 -5.26
N ASP A 23 -20.55 0.55 -5.61
CA ASP A 23 -19.34 0.70 -4.82
C ASP A 23 -19.43 1.94 -3.91
N ILE A 24 -19.17 1.76 -2.63
CA ILE A 24 -19.05 2.86 -1.67
C ILE A 24 -17.69 2.78 -1.00
N SER A 25 -16.94 3.89 -1.07
CA SER A 25 -15.64 3.99 -0.41
C SER A 25 -15.79 3.99 1.11
N ALA A 26 -14.91 3.26 1.77
CA ALA A 26 -14.81 3.26 3.23
C ALA A 26 -13.72 4.25 3.68
N GLU A 27 -13.98 4.96 4.77
CA GLU A 27 -13.06 5.90 5.38
C GLU A 27 -12.05 5.17 6.27
N ARG A 28 -10.77 5.55 6.17
CA ARG A 28 -9.72 4.99 7.04
C ARG A 28 -9.75 5.64 8.41
N LEU A 29 -9.88 4.83 9.46
CA LEU A 29 -9.77 5.28 10.84
C LEU A 29 -8.36 5.09 11.39
N SER A 30 -7.99 5.95 12.34
CA SER A 30 -6.86 5.70 13.22
C SER A 30 -7.20 4.64 14.27
N ARG A 31 -6.18 4.06 14.93
CA ARG A 31 -6.41 3.12 16.05
C ARG A 31 -7.27 3.75 17.14
N SER A 32 -6.99 5.00 17.51
CA SER A 32 -7.80 5.71 18.52
C SER A 32 -9.22 5.96 18.05
N GLY A 33 -9.42 6.34 16.78
CA GLY A 33 -10.76 6.50 16.19
C GLY A 33 -11.56 5.22 16.26
N PHE A 34 -10.95 4.09 15.88
CA PHE A 34 -11.62 2.78 15.96
C PHE A 34 -11.91 2.35 17.41
N LEU A 35 -11.01 2.62 18.37
CA LEU A 35 -11.24 2.31 19.78
C LEU A 35 -12.37 3.13 20.38
N ASN A 36 -12.53 4.39 19.96
CA ASN A 36 -13.56 5.30 20.44
C ASN A 36 -14.97 5.01 19.92
N ILE A 37 -15.14 4.07 19.00
CA ILE A 37 -16.46 3.65 18.54
C ILE A 37 -17.23 3.02 19.70
N PRO A 38 -18.36 3.61 20.15
CA PRO A 38 -19.06 3.17 21.36
C PRO A 38 -19.65 1.76 21.20
N ASN A 39 -20.24 1.48 20.05
CA ASN A 39 -20.85 0.19 19.74
C ASN A 39 -20.21 -0.41 18.48
N LYS A 40 -19.35 -1.42 18.69
CA LYS A 40 -18.64 -2.12 17.61
C LYS A 40 -19.47 -3.23 16.96
N THR A 41 -20.62 -3.59 17.57
CA THR A 41 -21.51 -4.65 17.08
C THR A 41 -22.65 -4.13 16.22
N THR A 42 -22.75 -2.81 16.01
CA THR A 42 -23.71 -2.22 15.09
C THR A 42 -23.61 -2.87 13.73
N GLN A 43 -24.73 -3.36 13.21
CA GLN A 43 -24.81 -4.01 11.90
C GLN A 43 -25.35 -3.03 10.86
N ALA A 44 -24.61 -2.85 9.79
CA ALA A 44 -24.99 -2.09 8.60
C ALA A 44 -23.96 -2.35 7.49
N ARG A 45 -24.11 -1.70 6.33
CA ARG A 45 -23.08 -1.70 5.31
C ARG A 45 -21.82 -0.98 5.84
N PRO A 46 -20.64 -1.61 5.80
CA PRO A 46 -19.40 -0.99 6.27
C PRO A 46 -19.07 0.28 5.48
N ASN A 47 -18.65 1.32 6.18
CA ASN A 47 -18.22 2.59 5.61
C ASN A 47 -16.93 3.13 6.23
N GLN A 48 -16.38 2.41 7.20
CA GLN A 48 -15.13 2.75 7.85
C GLN A 48 -14.26 1.51 8.02
N PHE A 49 -12.95 1.68 7.97
CA PHE A 49 -12.00 0.60 8.21
C PHE A 49 -10.80 1.04 9.03
N PHE A 50 -10.21 0.10 9.73
CA PHE A 50 -8.95 0.24 10.46
C PHE A 50 -8.07 -0.97 10.16
N LEU A 51 -6.82 -0.72 9.76
CA LEU A 51 -5.82 -1.76 9.56
C LEU A 51 -4.94 -1.90 10.81
N ASP A 52 -4.98 -3.06 11.45
CA ASP A 52 -4.04 -3.43 12.50
C ASP A 52 -2.82 -4.12 11.88
N ARG A 53 -1.70 -3.40 11.87
CA ARG A 53 -0.44 -3.84 11.26
C ARG A 53 0.33 -4.74 12.24
N GLN A 54 -0.03 -5.98 12.27
CA GLN A 54 0.70 -7.03 12.98
C GLN A 54 1.52 -7.86 11.97
N ILE A 55 2.17 -8.94 12.44
CA ILE A 55 2.86 -9.91 11.55
C ILE A 55 1.86 -10.46 10.52
N THR A 56 0.66 -10.78 10.94
CA THR A 56 -0.48 -11.04 10.07
C THR A 56 -1.43 -9.84 10.18
N PRO A 57 -1.47 -8.95 9.18
CA PRO A 57 -2.32 -7.77 9.24
C PRO A 57 -3.79 -8.13 9.34
N VAL A 58 -4.55 -7.34 10.09
CA VAL A 58 -5.99 -7.55 10.28
C VAL A 58 -6.74 -6.31 9.84
N LEU A 59 -7.59 -6.47 8.83
CA LEU A 59 -8.53 -5.46 8.38
C LEU A 59 -9.77 -5.50 9.27
N ASN A 60 -10.02 -4.43 9.99
CA ASN A 60 -11.22 -4.24 10.80
C ASN A 60 -12.15 -3.29 10.07
N VAL A 61 -13.39 -3.69 9.83
CA VAL A 61 -14.40 -2.83 9.21
C VAL A 61 -15.54 -2.54 10.17
N TRP A 62 -16.09 -1.33 10.07
CA TRP A 62 -17.22 -0.88 10.86
C TRP A 62 -18.17 -0.03 9.99
N PRO A 63 -19.49 -0.17 10.18
CA PRO A 63 -20.23 -1.19 10.95
C PRO A 63 -19.92 -2.62 10.55
N THR A 64 -20.33 -3.59 11.38
CA THR A 64 -20.26 -5.00 11.00
C THR A 64 -21.21 -5.27 9.84
N PRO A 65 -20.81 -5.97 8.77
CA PRO A 65 -21.69 -6.29 7.66
C PRO A 65 -23.00 -6.93 8.14
N ASP A 66 -24.11 -6.46 7.62
CA ASP A 66 -25.47 -6.93 7.92
C ASP A 66 -25.93 -8.05 6.99
N ASN A 67 -25.13 -8.36 5.97
CA ASN A 67 -25.40 -9.45 5.02
C ASN A 67 -24.08 -10.14 4.60
N SER A 68 -24.22 -11.26 3.90
CA SER A 68 -23.10 -12.07 3.40
C SER A 68 -22.79 -11.84 1.91
N THR A 69 -23.48 -10.92 1.26
CA THR A 69 -23.33 -10.63 -0.19
C THR A 69 -22.43 -9.43 -0.46
N ASP A 70 -22.11 -8.66 0.57
CA ASP A 70 -21.16 -7.56 0.44
C ASP A 70 -19.75 -8.08 0.12
N VAL A 71 -19.09 -7.46 -0.85
CA VAL A 71 -17.72 -7.75 -1.23
C VAL A 71 -16.83 -6.58 -0.82
N ILE A 72 -15.80 -6.85 -0.04
CA ILE A 72 -14.78 -5.88 0.30
C ILE A 72 -13.70 -5.93 -0.77
N ILE A 73 -13.51 -4.82 -1.47
CA ILE A 73 -12.45 -4.62 -2.47
C ILE A 73 -11.46 -3.64 -1.86
N TYR A 74 -10.19 -3.97 -1.88
CA TYR A 74 -9.15 -3.12 -1.32
C TYR A 74 -7.94 -3.04 -2.23
N ASP A 75 -7.28 -1.91 -2.19
CA ASP A 75 -5.99 -1.67 -2.83
C ASP A 75 -4.91 -1.75 -1.75
N ALA A 76 -3.99 -2.68 -1.92
CA ALA A 76 -2.99 -2.99 -0.91
C ALA A 76 -1.57 -2.78 -1.42
N LEU A 77 -0.73 -2.20 -0.55
CA LEU A 77 0.70 -2.21 -0.70
C LEU A 77 1.24 -3.54 -0.17
N THR A 78 1.81 -4.35 -1.05
CA THR A 78 2.39 -5.64 -0.70
C THR A 78 3.92 -5.60 -0.74
N ARG A 79 4.53 -6.47 0.05
CA ARG A 79 5.98 -6.70 -0.03
C ARG A 79 6.29 -7.50 -1.29
N ILE A 80 7.34 -7.11 -1.99
CA ILE A 80 7.89 -7.92 -3.09
C ILE A 80 8.45 -9.22 -2.49
N ASP A 81 8.08 -10.35 -3.06
CA ASP A 81 8.58 -11.65 -2.62
C ASP A 81 10.09 -11.77 -2.88
N ASP A 82 10.78 -12.39 -1.93
CA ASP A 82 12.19 -12.74 -2.07
C ASP A 82 12.33 -13.81 -3.16
N ALA A 83 13.40 -13.70 -3.96
CA ALA A 83 13.67 -14.69 -5.00
C ALA A 83 13.86 -16.12 -4.44
N GLY A 84 14.20 -16.24 -3.15
CA GLY A 84 14.38 -17.50 -2.44
C GLY A 84 15.48 -18.36 -3.03
N GLU A 85 15.18 -19.08 -4.11
CA GLU A 85 16.13 -19.94 -4.82
C GLU A 85 16.56 -19.32 -6.17
N TYR A 86 17.71 -19.73 -6.69
CA TYR A 86 18.28 -19.19 -7.94
C TYR A 86 17.42 -19.49 -9.19
N THR A 87 16.47 -20.41 -9.09
CA THR A 87 15.52 -20.77 -10.15
C THR A 87 14.27 -19.89 -10.16
N ASN A 88 14.04 -19.13 -9.09
CA ASN A 88 12.85 -18.29 -8.95
C ASN A 88 13.03 -16.97 -9.68
N THR A 89 11.93 -16.46 -10.25
CA THR A 89 11.91 -15.15 -10.89
C THR A 89 11.58 -14.10 -9.82
N VAL A 90 12.33 -13.00 -9.81
CA VAL A 90 12.02 -11.85 -8.93
C VAL A 90 10.78 -11.15 -9.47
N GLU A 91 9.80 -10.89 -8.60
CA GLU A 91 8.60 -10.09 -8.91
C GLU A 91 8.93 -8.60 -8.93
N LEU A 92 9.76 -8.19 -9.88
CA LEU A 92 10.21 -6.82 -10.01
C LEU A 92 9.89 -6.30 -11.42
N PRO A 93 9.21 -5.14 -11.56
CA PRO A 93 9.01 -4.52 -12.86
C PRO A 93 10.34 -4.29 -13.59
N PHE A 94 10.37 -4.49 -14.89
CA PHE A 94 11.60 -4.42 -15.71
C PHE A 94 12.36 -3.09 -15.56
N ARG A 95 11.64 -1.97 -15.31
CA ARG A 95 12.22 -0.64 -15.08
C ARG A 95 13.15 -0.57 -13.85
N PHE A 96 13.01 -1.49 -12.89
CA PHE A 96 13.87 -1.58 -11.72
C PHE A 96 15.08 -2.51 -11.88
N PHE A 97 15.20 -3.26 -12.98
CA PHE A 97 16.36 -4.15 -13.19
C PHE A 97 17.71 -3.42 -13.22
N PRO A 98 17.85 -2.25 -13.89
CA PRO A 98 19.11 -1.50 -13.81
C PRO A 98 19.44 -1.07 -12.38
N CYS A 99 18.43 -0.62 -11.63
CA CYS A 99 18.58 -0.26 -10.21
C CYS A 99 18.99 -1.47 -9.36
N LEU A 100 18.40 -2.65 -9.57
CA LEU A 100 18.77 -3.88 -8.88
C LEU A 100 20.22 -4.26 -9.15
N ALA A 101 20.65 -4.21 -10.41
CA ALA A 101 22.03 -4.50 -10.79
C ALA A 101 23.03 -3.52 -10.18
N ALA A 102 22.72 -2.22 -10.22
CA ALA A 102 23.55 -1.17 -9.62
C ALA A 102 23.61 -1.31 -8.09
N GLY A 103 22.48 -1.59 -7.44
CA GLY A 103 22.41 -1.83 -6.00
C GLY A 103 23.22 -3.05 -5.57
N LEU A 104 23.13 -4.15 -6.31
CA LEU A 104 23.92 -5.35 -6.04
C LEU A 104 25.43 -5.05 -6.18
N ALA A 105 25.84 -4.35 -7.24
CA ALA A 105 27.23 -3.95 -7.44
C ALA A 105 27.72 -3.05 -6.30
N TYR A 106 26.90 -2.09 -5.84
CA TYR A 106 27.19 -1.24 -4.69
C TYR A 106 27.42 -2.08 -3.43
N TYR A 107 26.49 -2.97 -3.05
CA TYR A 107 26.62 -3.79 -1.84
C TYR A 107 27.84 -4.74 -1.89
N ILE A 108 28.14 -5.32 -3.04
CA ILE A 108 29.33 -6.16 -3.22
C ILE A 108 30.62 -5.32 -3.06
N SER A 109 30.62 -4.09 -3.57
CA SER A 109 31.80 -3.21 -3.52
C SER A 109 32.23 -2.86 -2.11
N VAL A 110 31.26 -2.74 -1.18
CA VAL A 110 31.55 -2.46 0.25
C VAL A 110 32.54 -3.48 0.82
N LYS A 111 32.46 -4.75 0.41
CA LYS A 111 33.33 -5.83 0.89
C LYS A 111 34.54 -6.09 -0.01
N LYS A 112 34.39 -5.94 -1.33
CA LYS A 112 35.41 -6.41 -2.31
C LYS A 112 36.22 -5.29 -2.94
N ALA A 113 35.68 -4.07 -3.03
CA ALA A 113 36.34 -2.93 -3.70
C ALA A 113 35.92 -1.59 -3.06
N PRO A 114 36.34 -1.29 -1.82
CA PRO A 114 35.87 -0.11 -1.07
C PRO A 114 36.13 1.21 -1.78
N GLN A 115 37.21 1.32 -2.57
CA GLN A 115 37.51 2.53 -3.33
C GLN A 115 36.53 2.83 -4.46
N LYS A 116 35.75 1.85 -4.93
CA LYS A 116 34.67 2.03 -5.93
C LYS A 116 33.29 2.30 -5.31
N THR A 117 33.15 2.10 -4.02
CA THR A 117 31.88 2.22 -3.31
C THR A 117 31.21 3.58 -3.50
N PRO A 118 31.89 4.74 -3.40
CA PRO A 118 31.24 6.04 -3.57
C PRO A 118 30.65 6.22 -4.98
N LEU A 119 31.39 5.82 -6.02
CA LEU A 119 30.90 5.89 -7.40
C LEU A 119 29.70 4.99 -7.63
N LEU A 120 29.76 3.73 -7.16
CA LEU A 120 28.69 2.78 -7.34
C LEU A 120 27.42 3.16 -6.54
N LYS A 121 27.60 3.83 -5.39
CA LYS A 121 26.49 4.40 -4.63
C LYS A 121 25.75 5.46 -5.44
N THR A 122 26.47 6.40 -6.04
CA THR A 122 25.88 7.46 -6.88
C THR A 122 25.09 6.86 -8.05
N ILE A 123 25.68 5.89 -8.76
CA ILE A 123 25.00 5.20 -9.88
C ILE A 123 23.72 4.51 -9.39
N TYR A 124 23.76 3.84 -8.24
CA TYR A 124 22.58 3.18 -7.66
C TYR A 124 21.47 4.20 -7.32
N GLU A 125 21.83 5.32 -6.69
CA GLU A 125 20.87 6.38 -6.32
C GLU A 125 20.24 7.02 -7.56
N GLU A 126 21.00 7.28 -8.61
CA GLU A 126 20.50 7.81 -9.89
C GLU A 126 19.54 6.82 -10.59
N GLU A 127 19.89 5.53 -10.64
CA GLU A 127 19.05 4.49 -11.24
C GLU A 127 17.77 4.27 -10.43
N PHE A 128 17.86 4.34 -9.10
CA PHE A 128 16.69 4.24 -8.23
C PHE A 128 15.73 5.43 -8.44
N GLU A 129 16.26 6.66 -8.48
CA GLU A 129 15.45 7.86 -8.69
C GLU A 129 14.79 7.83 -10.07
N ARG A 130 15.49 7.38 -11.10
CA ARG A 130 14.93 7.22 -12.45
C ARG A 130 13.79 6.21 -12.46
N ALA A 131 13.99 5.03 -11.89
CA ALA A 131 12.96 4.00 -11.81
C ALA A 131 11.74 4.45 -10.99
N ALA A 132 11.97 5.10 -9.85
CA ALA A 132 10.90 5.62 -9.00
C ALA A 132 10.10 6.75 -9.68
N ASN A 133 10.76 7.60 -10.47
CA ASN A 133 10.07 8.65 -11.24
C ASN A 133 9.23 8.07 -12.39
N GLU A 134 9.68 6.97 -13.00
CA GLU A 134 8.92 6.26 -14.03
C GLU A 134 7.70 5.53 -13.44
N ASP A 135 7.81 5.06 -12.21
CA ASP A 135 6.76 4.32 -11.49
C ASP A 135 5.67 5.21 -10.88
N ARG A 136 5.87 6.52 -10.86
CA ARG A 136 4.88 7.45 -10.29
C ARG A 136 3.56 7.40 -11.03
N ASP A 137 2.46 7.39 -10.26
CA ASP A 137 1.13 7.63 -10.81
C ASP A 137 1.08 9.01 -11.48
N ARG A 138 0.61 9.03 -12.74
CA ARG A 138 0.45 10.24 -13.54
C ARG A 138 -0.99 10.77 -13.52
N ALA A 139 -1.75 10.45 -12.48
CA ALA A 139 -3.11 10.95 -12.32
C ALA A 139 -3.11 12.48 -12.21
N SER A 140 -4.01 13.12 -12.97
CA SER A 140 -4.23 14.56 -12.88
C SER A 140 -4.96 14.87 -11.57
N PHE A 141 -4.36 15.72 -10.73
CA PHE A 141 -4.97 16.18 -9.49
C PHE A 141 -5.60 17.56 -9.70
N ASN A 142 -6.93 17.61 -9.77
CA ASN A 142 -7.69 18.85 -9.91
C ASN A 142 -8.29 19.25 -8.56
N ILE A 143 -7.82 20.37 -7.99
CA ILE A 143 -8.44 21.00 -6.82
C ILE A 143 -9.41 22.06 -7.34
N THR A 144 -10.71 21.81 -7.24
CA THR A 144 -11.74 22.82 -7.44
C THR A 144 -12.10 23.48 -6.11
N PRO A 145 -11.86 24.79 -5.94
CA PRO A 145 -12.28 25.50 -4.73
C PRO A 145 -13.80 25.41 -4.58
N ASN A 146 -14.29 25.05 -3.39
CA ASN A 146 -15.72 25.08 -3.11
C ASN A 146 -16.15 26.49 -2.75
N TYR A 147 -16.75 27.22 -3.70
CA TYR A 147 -17.23 28.61 -3.54
C TYR A 147 -18.48 28.74 -2.66
N MET A 148 -19.04 27.64 -2.14
CA MET A 148 -20.29 27.72 -1.36
C MET A 148 -20.15 28.42 -0.01
N TYR A 149 -18.95 28.60 0.50
CA TYR A 149 -18.73 29.25 1.82
C TYR A 149 -18.60 30.75 1.78
N PHE A 150 -18.74 31.43 0.63
CA PHE A 150 -18.59 32.86 0.48
C PHE A 150 -19.91 33.62 0.19
N ARG A 151 -21.07 33.01 0.43
CA ARG A 151 -22.35 33.72 0.41
C ARG A 151 -22.79 34.00 1.84
N THR A 152 -22.36 35.11 2.38
CA THR A 152 -23.02 35.83 3.52
C THR A 152 -24.00 36.82 2.96
#